data_f22e1424602cb1b670446744bf81ac60
#
_entry.id   f22e1424602cb1b670446744bf81ac60
#
_cell.length_a   1.000
_cell.length_b   1.000
_cell.length_c   1.000
_cell.angle_alpha   90.00
_cell.angle_beta   90.00
_cell.angle_gamma   90.00
#
_symmetry.space_group_name_H-M   'P 1'
#
loop_
_entity.id
_entity.type
_entity.pdbx_description
1 polymer ?
#
loop_
_entity_poly.entity_id
_entity_poly.type
_entity_poly.pdbx_seq_one_letter_code
_entity_poly.pdbx_strand_id
1 'polypeptide(L)'
;MSEKQPEQDVQHKSFYKEWIEPFLIAAVVALFIRQFVVEAFKIPSGSMIPTLTIGDHLLVNKFIYGPRIPFTNTRIFAWKEPKRGEIIVFRYPRDEDKNYIKRVVGLPGDKIEIKNGKLIINEQMVSVTELGDYDGKDQEGGSAPYYSKPKKLVEQLGTVQHDILYRRDQSGNMFGPILVPKDSVFVMGDNRDNSMDSR
;
A
#
# COMPACT_ATOMS: atom_id res chain seq x y z
N MET A 1 56.61 -26.25 50.16
CA MET A 1 55.32 -26.61 49.53
C MET A 1 54.97 -25.48 48.57
N SER A 2 55.20 -25.73 47.28
CA SER A 2 54.95 -24.73 46.24
C SER A 2 53.61 -25.06 45.61
N GLU A 3 52.62 -24.18 45.82
CA GLU A 3 51.25 -24.27 45.29
C GLU A 3 51.30 -23.87 43.82
N LYS A 4 51.10 -24.84 42.92
CA LYS A 4 50.92 -24.57 41.49
C LYS A 4 49.52 -23.98 41.32
N GLN A 5 49.44 -22.72 40.91
CA GLN A 5 48.22 -22.11 40.41
C GLN A 5 47.79 -22.83 39.12
N PRO A 6 46.47 -23.11 38.92
CA PRO A 6 46.00 -23.73 37.70
C PRO A 6 46.15 -22.72 36.54
N GLU A 7 46.84 -23.13 35.49
CA GLU A 7 46.88 -22.47 34.20
C GLU A 7 45.45 -22.37 33.68
N GLN A 8 44.92 -21.15 33.56
CA GLN A 8 43.68 -20.91 32.85
C GLN A 8 43.92 -21.14 31.36
N ASP A 9 43.36 -22.24 30.86
CA ASP A 9 43.33 -22.58 29.44
C ASP A 9 42.48 -21.52 28.70
N VAL A 10 43.13 -20.50 28.16
CA VAL A 10 42.51 -19.45 27.33
C VAL A 10 42.21 -20.08 25.98
N GLN A 11 41.04 -20.70 25.87
CA GLN A 11 40.54 -21.20 24.59
C GLN A 11 40.46 -20.02 23.59
N HIS A 12 41.45 -19.94 22.72
CA HIS A 12 41.42 -19.07 21.54
C HIS A 12 40.26 -19.52 20.64
N LYS A 13 39.09 -18.87 20.81
CA LYS A 13 37.97 -19.06 19.88
C LYS A 13 38.47 -18.70 18.48
N SER A 14 38.34 -19.63 17.54
CA SER A 14 38.73 -19.40 16.15
C SER A 14 38.03 -18.13 15.65
N PHE A 15 38.80 -17.22 14.99
CA PHE A 15 38.29 -15.99 14.36
C PHE A 15 37.00 -16.24 13.52
N TYR A 16 36.91 -17.41 12.90
CA TYR A 16 35.75 -17.86 12.15
C TYR A 16 34.48 -17.94 13.02
N LYS A 17 34.54 -18.56 14.20
CA LYS A 17 33.39 -18.70 15.11
C LYS A 17 33.01 -17.39 15.78
N GLU A 18 33.97 -16.51 16.00
CA GLU A 18 33.74 -15.26 16.72
C GLU A 18 33.17 -14.17 15.83
N TRP A 19 33.61 -14.12 14.55
CA TRP A 19 33.23 -13.01 13.64
C TRP A 19 32.50 -13.47 12.40
N ILE A 20 32.88 -14.53 11.74
CA ILE A 20 32.32 -14.93 10.44
C ILE A 20 30.95 -15.60 10.61
N GLU A 21 30.82 -16.52 11.57
CA GLU A 21 29.59 -17.26 11.81
C GLU A 21 28.42 -16.32 12.22
N PRO A 22 28.57 -15.41 13.21
CA PRO A 22 27.52 -14.44 13.56
C PRO A 22 27.17 -13.50 12.41
N PHE A 23 28.17 -13.07 11.63
CA PHE A 23 27.95 -12.23 10.45
C PHE A 23 27.12 -12.94 9.37
N LEU A 24 27.43 -14.20 9.08
CA LEU A 24 26.67 -15.02 8.13
C LEU A 24 25.23 -15.23 8.61
N ILE A 25 25.03 -15.53 9.87
CA ILE A 25 23.70 -15.70 10.45
C ILE A 25 22.91 -14.38 10.30
N ALA A 26 23.52 -13.26 10.68
CA ALA A 26 22.87 -11.95 10.57
C ALA A 26 22.52 -11.62 9.11
N ALA A 27 23.42 -11.91 8.16
CA ALA A 27 23.17 -11.70 6.73
C ALA A 27 22.01 -12.57 6.22
N VAL A 28 21.96 -13.84 6.59
CA VAL A 28 20.86 -14.75 6.21
C VAL A 28 19.53 -14.25 6.78
N VAL A 29 19.51 -13.85 8.05
CA VAL A 29 18.31 -13.31 8.70
C VAL A 29 17.86 -12.01 8.02
N ALA A 30 18.78 -11.10 7.73
CA ALA A 30 18.49 -9.84 7.04
C ALA A 30 17.91 -10.08 5.64
N LEU A 31 18.50 -10.99 4.87
CA LEU A 31 18.00 -11.39 3.55
C LEU A 31 16.62 -12.05 3.64
N PHE A 32 16.38 -12.87 4.64
CA PHE A 32 15.07 -13.48 4.88
C PHE A 32 14.02 -12.41 5.18
N ILE A 33 14.31 -11.47 6.09
CA ILE A 33 13.40 -10.36 6.42
C ILE A 33 13.09 -9.53 5.18
N ARG A 34 14.11 -9.14 4.42
CA ARG A 34 13.95 -8.38 3.19
C ARG A 34 13.12 -9.12 2.13
N GLN A 35 13.31 -10.41 2.00
CA GLN A 35 12.62 -11.22 0.98
C GLN A 35 11.15 -11.45 1.32
N PHE A 36 10.85 -11.75 2.60
CA PHE A 36 9.53 -12.28 2.98
C PHE A 36 8.70 -11.35 3.86
N VAL A 37 9.32 -10.43 4.58
CA VAL A 37 8.61 -9.66 5.61
C VAL A 37 8.35 -8.24 5.18
N VAL A 38 9.37 -7.50 4.72
CA VAL A 38 9.28 -6.06 4.47
C VAL A 38 9.89 -5.71 3.12
N GLU A 39 9.21 -4.80 2.41
CA GLU A 39 9.72 -4.19 1.18
C GLU A 39 9.59 -2.68 1.25
N ALA A 40 10.68 -1.99 0.90
CA ALA A 40 10.68 -0.53 0.82
C ALA A 40 10.27 -0.09 -0.59
N PHE A 41 9.27 0.78 -0.66
CA PHE A 41 8.80 1.39 -1.90
C PHE A 41 8.96 2.91 -1.83
N LYS A 42 9.31 3.50 -2.95
CA LYS A 42 9.22 4.95 -3.15
C LYS A 42 7.99 5.24 -3.99
N ILE A 43 7.18 6.22 -3.58
CA ILE A 43 5.95 6.60 -4.28
C ILE A 43 6.31 7.36 -5.58
N PRO A 44 5.99 6.80 -6.76
CA PRO A 44 6.34 7.42 -8.04
C PRO A 44 5.24 8.34 -8.58
N SER A 45 4.01 8.25 -8.10
CA SER A 45 2.85 8.93 -8.69
C SER A 45 1.93 9.58 -7.67
N GLY A 46 1.20 10.60 -8.12
CA GLY A 46 0.28 11.36 -7.26
C GLY A 46 -1.11 10.74 -7.08
N SER A 47 -1.33 9.48 -7.45
CA SER A 47 -2.67 8.87 -7.42
C SER A 47 -3.26 8.66 -6.03
N MET A 48 -2.43 8.73 -4.98
CA MET A 48 -2.84 8.58 -3.57
C MET A 48 -2.73 9.87 -2.76
N ILE A 49 -2.46 11.00 -3.41
CA ILE A 49 -2.50 12.31 -2.76
C ILE A 49 -3.95 12.60 -2.32
N PRO A 50 -4.20 13.13 -1.12
CA PRO A 50 -3.22 13.72 -0.20
C PRO A 50 -2.65 12.72 0.82
N THR A 51 -3.07 11.48 0.82
CA THR A 51 -2.67 10.48 1.83
C THR A 51 -1.20 10.08 1.69
N LEU A 52 -0.72 9.93 0.45
CA LEU A 52 0.67 9.61 0.14
C LEU A 52 1.18 10.57 -0.93
N THR A 53 2.33 11.18 -0.68
CA THR A 53 2.92 12.15 -1.60
C THR A 53 4.02 11.54 -2.47
N ILE A 54 4.25 12.16 -3.63
CA ILE A 54 5.31 11.72 -4.53
C ILE A 54 6.67 11.87 -3.84
N GLY A 55 7.46 10.80 -3.86
CA GLY A 55 8.77 10.75 -3.23
C GLY A 55 8.77 10.15 -1.83
N ASP A 56 7.61 9.93 -1.21
CA ASP A 56 7.50 9.26 0.09
C ASP A 56 8.10 7.85 0.03
N HIS A 57 8.73 7.43 1.12
CA HIS A 57 9.24 6.09 1.30
C HIS A 57 8.33 5.31 2.23
N LEU A 58 7.83 4.18 1.75
CA LEU A 58 6.94 3.30 2.50
C LEU A 58 7.61 1.96 2.80
N LEU A 59 7.31 1.43 3.98
CA LEU A 59 7.59 0.04 4.33
C LEU A 59 6.31 -0.78 4.18
N VAL A 60 6.31 -1.69 3.23
CA VAL A 60 5.17 -2.56 2.94
C VAL A 60 5.38 -3.90 3.62
N ASN A 61 4.41 -4.30 4.44
CA ASN A 61 4.39 -5.62 5.06
C ASN A 61 3.90 -6.66 4.03
N LYS A 62 4.83 -7.48 3.53
CA LYS A 62 4.55 -8.55 2.54
C LYS A 62 3.85 -9.75 3.16
N PHE A 63 3.98 -9.92 4.47
CA PHE A 63 3.54 -11.08 5.18
C PHE A 63 2.05 -11.05 5.54
N ILE A 64 1.45 -9.85 5.63
CA ILE A 64 0.08 -9.65 6.14
C ILE A 64 -1.00 -10.39 5.33
N TYR A 65 -0.81 -10.53 4.02
CA TYR A 65 -1.75 -11.23 3.12
C TYR A 65 -1.23 -12.61 2.68
N GLY A 66 -0.28 -13.17 3.43
CA GLY A 66 0.37 -14.45 3.14
C GLY A 66 1.60 -14.34 2.23
N PRO A 67 2.66 -15.10 2.57
CA PRO A 67 3.90 -15.09 1.80
C PRO A 67 3.66 -15.67 0.40
N ARG A 68 4.33 -15.07 -0.59
CA ARG A 68 4.37 -15.62 -1.96
C ARG A 68 5.59 -16.52 -2.12
N ILE A 69 5.44 -17.58 -2.89
CA ILE A 69 6.56 -18.42 -3.31
C ILE A 69 7.44 -17.56 -4.24
N PRO A 70 8.76 -17.43 -3.95
CA PRO A 70 9.68 -16.72 -4.84
C PRO A 70 9.56 -17.22 -6.28
N PHE A 71 9.62 -16.31 -7.25
CA PHE A 71 9.53 -16.60 -8.68
C PHE A 71 8.19 -17.19 -9.17
N THR A 72 7.15 -17.20 -8.34
CA THR A 72 5.79 -17.60 -8.73
C THR A 72 4.77 -16.56 -8.31
N ASN A 73 3.58 -16.60 -8.92
CA ASN A 73 2.45 -15.76 -8.50
C ASN A 73 1.58 -16.43 -7.43
N THR A 74 1.98 -17.62 -6.96
CA THR A 74 1.21 -18.43 -6.01
C THR A 74 1.47 -17.96 -4.57
N ARG A 75 0.41 -17.69 -3.82
CA ARG A 75 0.47 -17.51 -2.36
C ARG A 75 0.40 -18.88 -1.68
N ILE A 76 1.21 -19.07 -0.65
CA ILE A 76 1.22 -20.35 0.10
C ILE A 76 -0.10 -20.49 0.87
N PHE A 77 -0.55 -19.41 1.49
CA PHE A 77 -1.84 -19.27 2.18
C PHE A 77 -2.11 -17.79 2.47
N ALA A 78 -3.39 -17.44 2.63
CA ALA A 78 -3.79 -16.10 3.05
C ALA A 78 -4.30 -16.17 4.49
N TRP A 79 -3.68 -15.40 5.39
CA TRP A 79 -4.13 -15.31 6.78
C TRP A 79 -5.08 -14.14 7.04
N LYS A 80 -5.07 -13.16 6.15
CA LYS A 80 -5.92 -11.98 6.28
C LYS A 80 -6.39 -11.55 4.90
N GLU A 81 -7.65 -11.19 4.81
CA GLU A 81 -8.22 -10.52 3.64
C GLU A 81 -8.11 -9.00 3.78
N PRO A 82 -7.95 -8.27 2.67
CA PRO A 82 -7.98 -6.82 2.70
C PRO A 82 -9.32 -6.30 3.23
N LYS A 83 -9.28 -5.29 4.09
CA LYS A 83 -10.48 -4.64 4.63
C LYS A 83 -10.76 -3.34 3.87
N ARG A 84 -12.04 -2.93 3.85
CA ARG A 84 -12.45 -1.65 3.30
C ARG A 84 -11.71 -0.50 4.00
N GLY A 85 -11.18 0.43 3.21
CA GLY A 85 -10.37 1.56 3.67
C GLY A 85 -8.88 1.26 3.82
N GLU A 86 -8.44 -0.02 3.81
CA GLU A 86 -7.00 -0.34 3.84
C GLU A 86 -6.31 0.09 2.54
N ILE A 87 -5.07 0.58 2.65
CA ILE A 87 -4.20 0.86 1.50
C ILE A 87 -3.40 -0.40 1.22
N ILE A 88 -3.44 -0.87 -0.02
CA ILE A 88 -2.73 -2.07 -0.46
C ILE A 88 -1.77 -1.78 -1.60
N VAL A 89 -0.68 -2.53 -1.62
CA VAL A 89 0.25 -2.62 -2.76
C VAL A 89 -0.01 -3.93 -3.49
N PHE A 90 -0.19 -3.87 -4.78
CA PHE A 90 -0.47 -5.04 -5.61
C PHE A 90 0.18 -4.90 -6.98
N ARG A 91 0.43 -6.03 -7.64
CA ARG A 91 0.88 -6.06 -9.04
C ARG A 91 -0.28 -5.68 -9.94
N TYR A 92 -0.01 -4.79 -10.89
CA TYR A 92 -1.03 -4.37 -11.84
C TYR A 92 -1.43 -5.53 -12.76
N PRO A 93 -2.71 -5.94 -12.85
CA PRO A 93 -3.11 -7.15 -13.57
C PRO A 93 -2.81 -7.16 -15.08
N ARG A 94 -2.68 -5.98 -15.70
CA ARG A 94 -2.36 -5.86 -17.14
C ARG A 94 -0.85 -5.72 -17.40
N ASP A 95 -0.05 -5.49 -16.36
CA ASP A 95 1.39 -5.32 -16.45
C ASP A 95 1.99 -5.66 -15.08
N GLU A 96 2.28 -6.94 -14.86
CA GLU A 96 2.70 -7.47 -13.54
C GLU A 96 4.08 -6.96 -13.08
N ASP A 97 4.84 -6.32 -13.96
CA ASP A 97 6.11 -5.68 -13.59
C ASP A 97 5.89 -4.38 -12.81
N LYS A 98 4.67 -3.85 -12.82
CA LYS A 98 4.31 -2.60 -12.13
C LYS A 98 3.55 -2.87 -10.84
N ASN A 99 4.02 -2.25 -9.76
CA ASN A 99 3.31 -2.22 -8.49
C ASN A 99 2.44 -0.97 -8.40
N TYR A 100 1.18 -1.16 -8.03
CA TYR A 100 0.21 -0.09 -7.79
C TYR A 100 -0.11 -0.02 -6.31
N ILE A 101 -0.37 1.20 -5.85
CA ILE A 101 -0.82 1.49 -4.48
C ILE A 101 -2.18 2.14 -4.58
N LYS A 102 -3.20 1.54 -3.98
CA LYS A 102 -4.58 2.04 -3.97
C LYS A 102 -5.27 1.72 -2.67
N ARG A 103 -6.40 2.37 -2.44
CA ARG A 103 -7.27 2.10 -1.29
C ARG A 103 -8.36 1.11 -1.67
N VAL A 104 -8.60 0.14 -0.81
CA VAL A 104 -9.71 -0.82 -0.94
C VAL A 104 -11.01 -0.10 -0.64
N VAL A 105 -11.88 -0.04 -1.64
CA VAL A 105 -13.19 0.61 -1.57
C VAL A 105 -14.31 -0.42 -1.53
N GLY A 106 -14.25 -1.44 -2.40
CA GLY A 106 -15.22 -2.54 -2.46
C GLY A 106 -14.60 -3.87 -2.08
N LEU A 107 -15.35 -4.67 -1.34
CA LEU A 107 -15.02 -6.04 -0.94
C LEU A 107 -15.75 -7.05 -1.85
N PRO A 108 -15.32 -8.33 -1.87
CA PRO A 108 -16.03 -9.37 -2.60
C PRO A 108 -17.53 -9.37 -2.31
N GLY A 109 -18.35 -9.36 -3.37
CA GLY A 109 -19.81 -9.32 -3.27
C GLY A 109 -20.43 -7.92 -3.14
N ASP A 110 -19.65 -6.86 -3.00
CA ASP A 110 -20.19 -5.51 -3.00
C ASP A 110 -20.66 -5.08 -4.39
N LYS A 111 -21.77 -4.36 -4.43
CA LYS A 111 -22.25 -3.64 -5.61
C LYS A 111 -21.71 -2.21 -5.56
N ILE A 112 -20.86 -1.85 -6.53
CA ILE A 112 -20.19 -0.55 -6.61
C ILE A 112 -20.79 0.25 -7.75
N GLU A 113 -21.14 1.49 -7.46
CA GLU A 113 -21.66 2.45 -8.44
C GLU A 113 -21.13 3.85 -8.12
N ILE A 114 -20.87 4.65 -9.14
CA ILE A 114 -20.59 6.08 -9.00
C ILE A 114 -21.63 6.85 -9.79
N LYS A 115 -22.32 7.78 -9.13
CA LYS A 115 -23.28 8.69 -9.74
C LYS A 115 -22.90 10.14 -9.41
N ASN A 116 -22.68 10.94 -10.45
CA ASN A 116 -22.27 12.33 -10.30
C ASN A 116 -21.07 12.47 -9.33
N GLY A 117 -20.07 11.61 -9.52
CA GLY A 117 -18.87 11.54 -8.68
C GLY A 117 -19.05 10.98 -7.28
N LYS A 118 -20.26 10.69 -6.84
CA LYS A 118 -20.55 10.14 -5.52
C LYS A 118 -20.49 8.62 -5.55
N LEU A 119 -19.69 8.07 -4.66
CA LEU A 119 -19.53 6.62 -4.50
C LEU A 119 -20.77 6.05 -3.78
N ILE A 120 -21.28 4.96 -4.31
CA ILE A 120 -22.42 4.21 -3.76
C ILE A 120 -21.97 2.76 -3.60
N ILE A 121 -22.11 2.21 -2.41
CA ILE A 121 -21.76 0.84 -2.08
C ILE A 121 -23.00 0.16 -1.53
N ASN A 122 -23.44 -0.93 -2.16
CA ASN A 122 -24.64 -1.68 -1.76
C ASN A 122 -25.86 -0.76 -1.59
N GLU A 123 -26.07 0.11 -2.58
CA GLU A 123 -27.17 1.06 -2.63
C GLU A 123 -27.11 2.19 -1.59
N GLN A 124 -26.07 2.21 -0.74
CA GLN A 124 -25.84 3.27 0.23
C GLN A 124 -24.79 4.26 -0.27
N MET A 125 -25.16 5.53 -0.29
CA MET A 125 -24.23 6.60 -0.66
C MET A 125 -23.19 6.78 0.42
N VAL A 126 -21.91 6.79 0.01
CA VAL A 126 -20.80 7.07 0.91
C VAL A 126 -20.81 8.55 1.28
N SER A 127 -20.74 8.83 2.58
CA SER A 127 -20.72 10.20 3.10
C SER A 127 -19.41 10.90 2.75
N VAL A 128 -19.52 12.12 2.23
CA VAL A 128 -18.39 12.97 1.85
C VAL A 128 -18.64 14.38 2.37
N THR A 129 -17.62 14.98 2.98
CA THR A 129 -17.65 16.36 3.48
C THR A 129 -16.56 17.16 2.80
N GLU A 130 -16.91 18.26 2.14
CA GLU A 130 -15.96 19.18 1.51
C GLU A 130 -15.23 20.02 2.56
N LEU A 131 -13.89 20.09 2.46
CA LEU A 131 -13.04 20.91 3.34
C LEU A 131 -12.56 22.21 2.67
N GLY A 132 -12.69 22.32 1.34
CA GLY A 132 -12.24 23.48 0.56
C GLY A 132 -11.14 23.14 -0.43
N ASP A 133 -10.39 24.16 -0.86
CA ASP A 133 -9.34 23.99 -1.86
C ASP A 133 -8.10 23.29 -1.27
N TYR A 134 -7.49 22.42 -2.06
CA TYR A 134 -6.23 21.79 -1.70
C TYR A 134 -5.05 22.64 -2.18
N ASP A 135 -4.22 23.11 -1.24
CA ASP A 135 -3.07 23.97 -1.55
C ASP A 135 -1.75 23.19 -1.76
N GLY A 136 -1.76 21.87 -1.60
CA GLY A 136 -0.61 21.02 -1.79
C GLY A 136 -0.30 20.75 -3.28
N LYS A 137 0.86 20.13 -3.54
CA LYS A 137 1.22 19.63 -4.87
C LYS A 137 0.54 18.27 -5.08
N ASP A 138 -0.24 18.14 -6.14
CA ASP A 138 -1.01 16.93 -6.45
C ASP A 138 -0.57 16.23 -7.74
N GLN A 139 0.48 16.74 -8.41
CA GLN A 139 1.08 16.17 -9.62
C GLN A 139 2.59 16.36 -9.65
N GLU A 140 3.31 15.49 -10.40
CA GLU A 140 4.70 15.72 -10.78
C GLU A 140 4.81 16.94 -11.68
N GLY A 141 5.55 17.95 -11.23
CA GLY A 141 6.18 18.97 -12.07
C GLY A 141 5.27 19.92 -12.83
N GLY A 142 3.96 19.92 -12.60
CA GLY A 142 3.05 20.70 -13.42
C GLY A 142 2.19 21.68 -12.63
N SER A 143 2.57 22.95 -12.65
CA SER A 143 1.57 24.02 -12.67
C SER A 143 0.79 23.87 -13.97
N ALA A 144 -0.26 23.05 -13.99
CA ALA A 144 -1.17 23.06 -15.12
C ALA A 144 -2.00 24.35 -15.04
N PRO A 145 -1.76 25.35 -15.88
CA PRO A 145 -2.47 26.64 -15.81
C PRO A 145 -3.95 26.53 -16.17
N TYR A 146 -4.42 25.36 -16.51
CA TYR A 146 -5.76 25.13 -17.09
C TYR A 146 -6.76 24.44 -16.15
N TYR A 147 -6.37 23.99 -14.96
CA TYR A 147 -7.30 23.33 -14.05
C TYR A 147 -7.45 24.11 -12.74
N SER A 148 -8.69 24.25 -12.29
CA SER A 148 -9.01 24.71 -10.93
C SER A 148 -8.22 23.92 -9.89
N LYS A 149 -7.89 24.55 -8.77
CA LYS A 149 -7.31 23.86 -7.62
C LYS A 149 -8.21 22.66 -7.27
N PRO A 150 -7.62 21.50 -6.94
CA PRO A 150 -8.43 20.38 -6.52
C PRO A 150 -9.14 20.70 -5.21
N LYS A 151 -10.36 20.20 -5.08
CA LYS A 151 -11.11 20.24 -3.82
C LYS A 151 -10.65 19.08 -2.95
N LYS A 152 -10.40 19.36 -1.69
CA LYS A 152 -10.14 18.37 -0.65
C LYS A 152 -11.45 18.04 0.03
N LEU A 153 -11.76 16.75 0.11
CA LEU A 153 -12.94 16.23 0.75
C LEU A 153 -12.54 15.10 1.70
N VAL A 154 -13.35 14.89 2.72
CA VAL A 154 -13.25 13.74 3.63
C VAL A 154 -14.31 12.73 3.27
N GLU A 155 -13.92 11.51 2.98
CA GLU A 155 -14.79 10.39 2.66
C GLU A 155 -14.84 9.39 3.82
N GLN A 156 -16.05 8.90 4.14
CA GLN A 156 -16.28 7.92 5.20
C GLN A 156 -16.56 6.55 4.62
N LEU A 157 -15.56 5.67 4.59
CA LEU A 157 -15.66 4.28 4.15
C LEU A 157 -15.90 3.32 5.34
N GLY A 158 -17.16 3.10 5.69
CA GLY A 158 -17.49 2.34 6.89
C GLY A 158 -16.95 3.04 8.15
N THR A 159 -16.01 2.40 8.86
CA THR A 159 -15.35 2.98 10.05
C THR A 159 -14.11 3.82 9.73
N VAL A 160 -13.64 3.81 8.49
CA VAL A 160 -12.41 4.50 8.08
C VAL A 160 -12.76 5.85 7.45
N GLN A 161 -12.17 6.91 7.99
CA GLN A 161 -12.25 8.26 7.44
C GLN A 161 -10.92 8.59 6.74
N HIS A 162 -10.98 9.17 5.54
CA HIS A 162 -9.79 9.54 4.80
C HIS A 162 -10.06 10.71 3.84
N ASP A 163 -8.99 11.38 3.45
CA ASP A 163 -9.04 12.51 2.53
C ASP A 163 -9.03 12.03 1.08
N ILE A 164 -9.79 12.71 0.24
CA ILE A 164 -9.80 12.51 -1.22
C ILE A 164 -9.69 13.84 -1.94
N LEU A 165 -9.21 13.81 -3.18
CA LEU A 165 -9.13 14.96 -4.06
C LEU A 165 -10.01 14.79 -5.30
N TYR A 166 -10.73 15.86 -5.65
CA TYR A 166 -11.41 16.05 -6.93
C TYR A 166 -11.01 17.38 -7.56
N ARG A 167 -10.69 17.38 -8.86
CA ARG A 167 -10.35 18.59 -9.63
C ARG A 167 -11.51 19.13 -10.47
N ARG A 168 -12.39 18.24 -10.92
CA ARG A 168 -13.43 18.57 -11.89
C ARG A 168 -14.78 18.59 -11.23
N ASP A 169 -15.68 19.33 -11.85
CA ASP A 169 -17.09 19.11 -11.59
C ASP A 169 -17.41 17.64 -11.85
N GLN A 170 -17.98 16.99 -10.84
CA GLN A 170 -18.31 15.58 -10.87
C GLN A 170 -19.68 15.30 -11.47
N SER A 171 -20.39 16.34 -11.90
CA SER A 171 -21.68 16.20 -12.60
C SER A 171 -21.46 15.37 -13.88
N GLY A 172 -22.26 14.31 -14.04
CA GLY A 172 -22.13 13.39 -15.18
C GLY A 172 -21.05 12.32 -15.06
N ASN A 173 -20.21 12.33 -14.01
CA ASN A 173 -19.26 11.23 -13.78
C ASN A 173 -20.02 9.99 -13.27
N MET A 174 -20.10 8.97 -14.14
CA MET A 174 -20.86 7.73 -13.92
C MET A 174 -19.98 6.51 -14.10
N PHE A 175 -20.14 5.52 -13.23
CA PHE A 175 -19.48 4.22 -13.35
C PHE A 175 -20.35 3.13 -12.72
N GLY A 176 -20.38 1.96 -13.33
CA GLY A 176 -21.13 0.82 -12.82
C GLY A 176 -22.64 0.90 -13.15
N PRO A 177 -23.50 0.19 -12.37
CA PRO A 177 -23.14 -0.65 -11.24
C PRO A 177 -22.38 -1.92 -11.63
N ILE A 178 -21.41 -2.31 -10.81
CA ILE A 178 -20.70 -3.58 -10.93
C ILE A 178 -20.73 -4.37 -9.62
N LEU A 179 -20.72 -5.70 -9.73
CA LEU A 179 -20.55 -6.59 -8.58
C LEU A 179 -19.08 -6.98 -8.47
N VAL A 180 -18.47 -6.79 -7.31
CA VAL A 180 -17.07 -7.17 -7.06
C VAL A 180 -16.99 -8.70 -7.01
N PRO A 181 -16.14 -9.34 -7.85
CA PRO A 181 -16.00 -10.81 -7.86
C PRO A 181 -15.48 -11.36 -6.53
N LYS A 182 -15.73 -12.65 -6.26
CA LYS A 182 -15.38 -13.31 -4.99
C LYS A 182 -13.91 -13.19 -4.59
N ASP A 183 -12.98 -13.27 -5.55
CA ASP A 183 -11.54 -13.26 -5.27
C ASP A 183 -10.90 -11.92 -5.61
N SER A 184 -11.69 -10.85 -5.61
CA SER A 184 -11.24 -9.54 -6.04
C SER A 184 -11.65 -8.46 -5.05
N VAL A 185 -10.92 -7.35 -5.06
CA VAL A 185 -11.30 -6.13 -4.36
C VAL A 185 -11.40 -4.99 -5.37
N PHE A 186 -12.31 -4.07 -5.15
CA PHE A 186 -12.40 -2.85 -5.92
C PHE A 186 -11.56 -1.77 -5.23
N VAL A 187 -10.63 -1.20 -5.96
CA VAL A 187 -9.69 -0.23 -5.42
C VAL A 187 -9.81 1.12 -6.13
N MET A 188 -9.60 2.20 -5.39
CA MET A 188 -9.55 3.56 -5.93
C MET A 188 -8.35 4.32 -5.39
N GLY A 189 -7.85 5.27 -6.17
CA GLY A 189 -6.91 6.27 -5.69
C GLY A 189 -7.62 7.35 -4.87
N ASP A 190 -6.94 7.91 -3.90
CA ASP A 190 -7.44 9.04 -3.12
C ASP A 190 -7.49 10.32 -3.97
N ASN A 191 -6.58 10.47 -4.95
CA ASN A 191 -6.64 11.49 -6.00
C ASN A 191 -7.56 11.02 -7.13
N ARG A 192 -8.85 11.23 -6.99
CA ARG A 192 -9.93 10.62 -7.79
C ARG A 192 -9.82 10.87 -9.30
N ASP A 193 -9.39 12.05 -9.71
CA ASP A 193 -9.26 12.42 -11.12
C ASP A 193 -7.87 12.10 -11.70
N ASN A 194 -6.91 11.73 -10.84
CA ASN A 194 -5.53 11.41 -11.23
C ASN A 194 -5.16 9.98 -10.80
N SER A 195 -6.04 9.03 -11.02
CA SER A 195 -5.83 7.63 -10.63
C SER A 195 -6.27 6.67 -11.72
N MET A 196 -5.35 5.80 -12.13
CA MET A 196 -5.69 4.58 -12.86
C MET A 196 -5.99 3.50 -11.81
N ASP A 197 -7.26 3.09 -11.73
CA ASP A 197 -7.76 2.18 -10.70
C ASP A 197 -8.85 1.23 -11.24
N SER A 198 -9.71 0.71 -10.39
CA SER A 198 -10.73 -0.27 -10.81
C SER A 198 -11.88 0.30 -11.66
N ARG A 199 -11.93 1.60 -11.77
CA ARG A 199 -12.88 2.29 -12.68
C ARG A 199 -12.36 2.20 -14.12
#